data_b94d34e43509cdae85bb99c724e1452a
#
_entry.id   b94d34e43509cdae85bb99c724e1452a
#
_cell.length_a   1.000
_cell.length_b   1.000
_cell.length_c   1.000
_cell.angle_alpha   90.00
_cell.angle_beta   90.00
_cell.angle_gamma   90.00
#
_symmetry.space_group_name_H-M   'P 1'
#
loop_
_entity.id
_entity.type
_entity.pdbx_description
1 polymer ?
#
loop_
_entity_poly.entity_id
_entity_poly.type
_entity_poly.pdbx_seq_one_letter_code
_entity_poly.pdbx_strand_id
1 'polypeptide(L)'
;MYKRQLIALPEKPADRLVVRDYPLIAPSKEQMANDGKLNTKPQAYQAAFLYPAATLAPGAVLERRYEGYAGPKEYFTLSRLDPQLDLVMDFTGFTGFFAKGLLLSLNGLHHFIPSYGWCIIAITVIIKGLFWPLTAASTRSMKRMQAIQPQLAAVKEKYKDNPSKLNEQTLKVMKDNKVNPAAGCLPMLIQFPVFIGFFFMLRTAIELRGESFLWAWDLSQPDTLFVIPGLGFFPFLGVAGVGLPINLLPLLMGCTSLYLASLTPMSPQMDPAQQKMMKYMPVFFTLFLYNYSSGLTLYWTVQNLITVMQTKLTKMNADKQEPAVSAGPTSLLKRKL
;
A
#
# COMPACT_ATOMS: atom_id res chain seq x y z
N MET A 1 -14.17 9.84 4.51
CA MET A 1 -13.42 11.00 4.02
C MET A 1 -14.15 11.56 2.81
N TYR A 2 -14.51 12.84 2.82
CA TYR A 2 -15.31 13.43 1.73
C TYR A 2 -14.42 13.63 0.49
N LYS A 3 -14.71 12.90 -0.59
CA LYS A 3 -14.06 13.05 -1.89
C LYS A 3 -14.76 14.14 -2.75
N ARG A 4 -15.35 15.14 -2.10
CA ARG A 4 -15.97 16.31 -2.74
C ARG A 4 -15.23 17.56 -2.32
N GLN A 5 -15.17 18.54 -3.19
CA GLN A 5 -14.39 19.75 -2.98
C GLN A 5 -15.13 20.97 -3.53
N LEU A 6 -14.92 22.09 -2.85
CA LEU A 6 -15.23 23.42 -3.36
C LEU A 6 -13.90 24.10 -3.70
N ILE A 7 -13.75 24.50 -4.93
CA ILE A 7 -12.59 25.25 -5.43
C ILE A 7 -13.11 26.59 -5.94
N ALA A 8 -12.49 27.67 -5.53
CA ALA A 8 -12.76 29.00 -6.04
C ALA A 8 -11.48 29.55 -6.66
N LEU A 9 -11.55 29.92 -7.94
CA LEU A 9 -10.45 30.46 -8.72
C LEU A 9 -10.74 31.94 -8.98
N PRO A 10 -10.01 32.88 -8.37
CA PRO A 10 -10.15 34.28 -8.69
C PRO A 10 -9.49 34.58 -10.05
N GLU A 11 -10.13 35.33 -10.91
CA GLU A 11 -9.58 35.78 -12.20
C GLU A 11 -8.27 36.60 -12.00
N LYS A 12 -8.22 37.37 -10.90
CA LYS A 12 -7.02 38.08 -10.49
C LYS A 12 -6.52 37.51 -9.17
N PRO A 13 -5.21 37.24 -9.05
CA PRO A 13 -4.67 36.67 -7.82
C PRO A 13 -4.95 37.60 -6.62
N ALA A 14 -5.32 36.98 -5.50
CA ALA A 14 -5.49 37.68 -4.22
C ALA A 14 -4.13 37.78 -3.53
N ASP A 15 -3.93 38.81 -2.70
CA ASP A 15 -2.71 38.96 -1.90
C ASP A 15 -2.58 37.87 -0.85
N ARG A 16 -3.71 37.52 -0.25
CA ARG A 16 -3.77 36.52 0.82
C ARG A 16 -5.06 35.72 0.75
N LEU A 17 -4.97 34.45 1.14
CA LEU A 17 -6.12 33.62 1.45
C LEU A 17 -6.15 33.41 2.97
N VAL A 18 -7.27 33.75 3.59
CA VAL A 18 -7.53 33.48 5.02
C VAL A 18 -8.55 32.35 5.10
N VAL A 19 -8.20 31.27 5.80
CA VAL A 19 -9.08 30.16 6.07
C VAL A 19 -9.32 30.09 7.57
N ARG A 20 -10.57 30.04 7.98
CA ARG A 20 -11.00 29.83 9.37
C ARG A 20 -11.89 28.59 9.45
N ASP A 21 -11.65 27.80 10.46
CA ASP A 21 -12.58 26.74 10.85
C ASP A 21 -13.47 27.23 12.00
N TYR A 22 -14.70 26.76 12.01
CA TYR A 22 -15.61 26.99 13.11
C TYR A 22 -16.51 25.76 13.33
N PRO A 23 -16.85 25.46 14.60
CA PRO A 23 -17.73 24.37 14.91
C PRO A 23 -19.15 24.68 14.44
N LEU A 24 -19.77 23.71 13.75
CA LEU A 24 -21.20 23.75 13.49
C LEU A 24 -21.98 23.15 14.66
N ILE A 25 -23.29 23.44 14.68
CA ILE A 25 -24.18 22.84 15.67
C ILE A 25 -24.14 21.32 15.53
N ALA A 26 -23.83 20.63 16.63
CA ALA A 26 -23.81 19.18 16.65
C ALA A 26 -25.20 18.60 16.31
N PRO A 27 -25.30 17.51 15.57
CA PRO A 27 -26.58 16.87 15.28
C PRO A 27 -27.29 16.47 16.59
N SER A 28 -28.60 16.55 16.60
CA SER A 28 -29.39 16.13 17.76
C SER A 28 -29.28 14.61 17.99
N LYS A 29 -29.62 14.17 19.23
CA LYS A 29 -29.60 12.73 19.54
C LYS A 29 -30.52 11.92 18.62
N GLU A 30 -31.65 12.49 18.21
CA GLU A 30 -32.60 11.86 17.28
C GLU A 30 -32.03 11.75 15.87
N GLN A 31 -31.34 12.78 15.39
CA GLN A 31 -30.63 12.73 14.10
C GLN A 31 -29.52 11.70 14.11
N MET A 32 -28.76 11.59 15.21
CA MET A 32 -27.73 10.57 15.36
C MET A 32 -28.29 9.15 15.48
N ALA A 33 -29.47 8.99 16.06
CA ALA A 33 -30.13 7.68 16.13
C ALA A 33 -30.66 7.22 14.75
N ASN A 34 -31.08 8.15 13.90
CA ASN A 34 -31.57 7.85 12.56
C ASN A 34 -30.44 7.69 11.53
N ASP A 35 -29.31 8.35 11.72
CA ASP A 35 -28.14 8.26 10.85
C ASP A 35 -26.86 8.18 11.68
N GLY A 36 -26.48 6.98 12.07
CA GLY A 36 -25.28 6.70 12.87
C GLY A 36 -23.95 7.09 12.21
N LYS A 37 -23.98 7.62 10.98
CA LYS A 37 -22.81 8.12 10.26
C LYS A 37 -22.60 9.63 10.41
N LEU A 38 -23.48 10.33 11.11
CA LEU A 38 -23.36 11.76 11.31
C LEU A 38 -22.12 12.10 12.15
N ASN A 39 -21.39 13.12 11.70
CA ASN A 39 -20.24 13.62 12.44
C ASN A 39 -20.70 14.29 13.76
N THR A 40 -20.24 13.78 14.88
CA THR A 40 -20.56 14.31 16.22
C THR A 40 -19.95 15.69 16.49
N LYS A 41 -18.93 16.07 15.74
CA LYS A 41 -18.25 17.39 15.81
C LYS A 41 -18.12 17.96 14.39
N PRO A 42 -19.24 18.38 13.77
CA PRO A 42 -19.18 18.93 12.42
C PRO A 42 -18.43 20.27 12.46
N GLN A 43 -17.52 20.45 11.51
CA GLN A 43 -16.76 21.68 11.32
C GLN A 43 -17.08 22.27 9.95
N ALA A 44 -17.18 23.57 9.88
CA ALA A 44 -17.24 24.32 8.63
C ALA A 44 -15.96 25.13 8.45
N TYR A 45 -15.66 25.40 7.19
CA TYR A 45 -14.53 26.23 6.82
C TYR A 45 -15.05 27.44 6.07
N GLN A 46 -14.57 28.62 6.45
CA GLN A 46 -14.78 29.86 5.74
C GLN A 46 -13.46 30.26 5.09
N ALA A 47 -13.47 30.52 3.81
CA ALA A 47 -12.32 31.05 3.09
C ALA A 47 -12.61 32.46 2.58
N ALA A 48 -11.67 33.38 2.71
CA ALA A 48 -11.78 34.72 2.23
C ALA A 48 -10.53 35.12 1.44
N PHE A 49 -10.73 35.64 0.24
CA PHE A 49 -9.68 36.24 -0.56
C PHE A 49 -9.49 37.70 -0.12
N LEU A 50 -8.28 38.06 0.29
CA LEU A 50 -7.92 39.42 0.65
C LEU A 50 -7.20 40.08 -0.54
N TYR A 51 -7.66 41.24 -0.90
CA TYR A 51 -7.08 42.07 -1.96
C TYR A 51 -6.52 43.37 -1.35
N PRO A 52 -5.61 44.04 -2.04
CA PRO A 52 -5.14 45.36 -1.64
C PRO A 52 -6.30 46.32 -1.46
N ALA A 53 -6.18 47.23 -0.52
CA ALA A 53 -7.12 48.32 -0.37
C ALA A 53 -7.20 49.15 -1.66
N ALA A 54 -8.42 49.39 -2.16
CA ALA A 54 -8.63 50.21 -3.34
C ALA A 54 -9.55 51.39 -2.97
N THR A 55 -9.15 52.60 -3.33
CA THR A 55 -9.98 53.78 -3.20
C THR A 55 -10.92 53.88 -4.40
N LEU A 56 -12.20 53.85 -4.18
CA LEU A 56 -13.21 53.98 -5.23
C LEU A 56 -13.70 55.43 -5.27
N ALA A 57 -13.71 56.04 -6.43
CA ALA A 57 -14.34 57.33 -6.66
C ALA A 57 -15.86 57.19 -6.60
N PRO A 58 -16.61 58.24 -6.24
CA PRO A 58 -18.10 58.21 -6.27
C PRO A 58 -18.63 57.73 -7.62
N GLY A 59 -19.47 56.67 -7.60
CA GLY A 59 -20.01 56.06 -8.81
C GLY A 59 -19.12 55.03 -9.51
N ALA A 60 -17.88 54.82 -9.07
CA ALA A 60 -16.99 53.76 -9.60
C ALA A 60 -17.44 52.37 -9.12
N VAL A 61 -17.36 51.40 -10.05
CA VAL A 61 -17.69 50.00 -9.77
C VAL A 61 -16.40 49.16 -9.78
N LEU A 62 -16.19 48.34 -8.77
CA LEU A 62 -15.13 47.34 -8.74
C LEU A 62 -15.77 45.97 -8.94
N GLU A 63 -15.58 45.41 -10.13
CA GLU A 63 -16.03 44.07 -10.47
C GLU A 63 -14.88 43.06 -10.25
N ARG A 64 -15.19 41.94 -9.61
CA ARG A 64 -14.27 40.81 -9.45
C ARG A 64 -14.99 39.52 -9.84
N ARG A 65 -14.36 38.77 -10.70
CA ARG A 65 -14.91 37.52 -11.21
C ARG A 65 -14.20 36.34 -10.54
N TYR A 66 -14.96 35.33 -10.24
CA TYR A 66 -14.49 34.08 -9.66
C TYR A 66 -15.13 32.92 -10.41
N GLU A 67 -14.34 31.93 -10.70
CA GLU A 67 -14.85 30.64 -11.15
C GLU A 67 -14.92 29.70 -9.96
N GLY A 68 -16.05 29.03 -9.77
CA GLY A 68 -16.28 28.10 -8.67
C GLY A 68 -16.52 26.69 -9.19
N TYR A 69 -15.76 25.73 -8.68
CA TYR A 69 -16.02 24.31 -8.92
C TYR A 69 -16.50 23.67 -7.61
N ALA A 70 -17.69 23.08 -7.62
CA ALA A 70 -18.25 22.30 -6.51
C ALA A 70 -18.58 20.89 -7.00
N GLY A 71 -17.70 19.93 -6.73
CA GLY A 71 -17.89 18.60 -7.28
C GLY A 71 -16.95 17.54 -6.70
N PRO A 72 -16.97 16.33 -7.28
CA PRO A 72 -16.07 15.25 -6.92
C PRO A 72 -14.63 15.57 -7.30
N LYS A 73 -13.67 15.05 -6.54
CA LYS A 73 -12.25 15.09 -6.89
C LYS A 73 -11.94 14.05 -7.99
N GLU A 74 -12.44 14.31 -9.17
CA GLU A 74 -12.17 13.47 -10.34
C GLU A 74 -11.00 14.06 -11.13
N TYR A 75 -9.96 13.26 -11.37
CA TYR A 75 -8.74 13.73 -12.02
C TYR A 75 -8.98 14.35 -13.38
N PHE A 76 -9.76 13.68 -14.24
CA PHE A 76 -10.01 14.17 -15.61
C PHE A 76 -10.83 15.45 -15.64
N THR A 77 -11.80 15.59 -14.76
CA THR A 77 -12.60 16.82 -14.65
C THR A 77 -11.74 17.98 -14.15
N LEU A 78 -10.95 17.76 -13.10
CA LEU A 78 -10.08 18.79 -12.54
C LEU A 78 -8.99 19.22 -13.53
N SER A 79 -8.33 18.29 -14.20
CA SER A 79 -7.26 18.60 -15.16
C SER A 79 -7.74 19.31 -16.44
N ARG A 80 -9.05 19.20 -16.77
CA ARG A 80 -9.66 19.95 -17.89
C ARG A 80 -10.00 21.38 -17.51
N LEU A 81 -10.33 21.62 -16.24
CA LEU A 81 -10.66 22.97 -15.76
C LEU A 81 -9.40 23.84 -15.67
N ASP A 82 -8.36 23.32 -15.02
CA ASP A 82 -7.07 23.98 -14.92
C ASP A 82 -5.98 22.92 -14.68
N PRO A 83 -4.83 22.99 -15.42
CA PRO A 83 -3.72 22.06 -15.22
C PRO A 83 -3.14 22.02 -13.79
N GLN A 84 -3.32 23.08 -13.01
CA GLN A 84 -2.86 23.13 -11.61
C GLN A 84 -3.83 22.51 -10.63
N LEU A 85 -5.07 22.23 -11.02
CA LEU A 85 -6.08 21.63 -10.14
C LEU A 85 -5.82 20.16 -9.86
N ASP A 86 -4.96 19.50 -10.61
CA ASP A 86 -4.50 18.14 -10.29
C ASP A 86 -3.68 18.09 -8.99
N LEU A 87 -3.06 19.21 -8.56
CA LEU A 87 -2.38 19.34 -7.28
C LEU A 87 -3.32 19.08 -6.08
N VAL A 88 -4.61 19.34 -6.26
CA VAL A 88 -5.64 19.05 -5.27
C VAL A 88 -5.77 17.54 -4.97
N MET A 89 -5.35 16.68 -5.91
CA MET A 89 -5.30 15.23 -5.72
C MET A 89 -4.15 14.79 -4.82
N ASP A 90 -3.26 15.72 -4.43
CA ASP A 90 -2.07 15.43 -3.62
C ASP A 90 -1.11 14.41 -4.28
N PHE A 91 -1.09 14.40 -5.61
CA PHE A 91 -0.19 13.56 -6.40
C PHE A 91 1.16 14.26 -6.61
N THR A 92 1.78 14.70 -5.51
CA THR A 92 3.07 15.40 -5.55
C THR A 92 4.24 14.46 -5.26
N GLY A 93 5.41 14.78 -5.80
CA GLY A 93 6.63 14.02 -5.56
C GLY A 93 6.62 12.60 -6.13
N PHE A 94 7.53 11.76 -5.62
CA PHE A 94 7.76 10.41 -6.08
C PHE A 94 6.52 9.50 -5.96
N THR A 95 5.84 9.56 -4.84
CA THR A 95 4.64 8.74 -4.58
C THR A 95 3.46 9.14 -5.45
N GLY A 96 3.32 10.43 -5.70
CA GLY A 96 2.27 10.98 -6.56
C GLY A 96 2.44 10.56 -8.03
N PHE A 97 3.66 10.48 -8.53
CA PHE A 97 3.94 9.96 -9.86
C PHE A 97 3.38 8.54 -10.05
N PHE A 98 3.64 7.63 -9.10
CA PHE A 98 3.08 6.28 -9.15
C PHE A 98 1.56 6.26 -8.99
N ALA A 99 1.00 7.05 -8.08
CA ALA A 99 -0.44 7.13 -7.86
C ALA A 99 -1.18 7.64 -9.10
N LYS A 100 -0.65 8.68 -9.76
CA LYS A 100 -1.20 9.22 -11.00
C LYS A 100 -1.13 8.20 -12.14
N GLY A 101 0.03 7.55 -12.32
CA GLY A 101 0.20 6.50 -13.33
C GLY A 101 -0.76 5.33 -13.14
N LEU A 102 -0.97 4.89 -11.90
CA LEU A 102 -1.91 3.83 -11.57
C LEU A 102 -3.37 4.26 -11.82
N LEU A 103 -3.75 5.49 -11.47
CA LEU A 103 -5.09 6.03 -11.71
C LEU A 103 -5.40 6.10 -13.21
N LEU A 104 -4.46 6.63 -14.00
CA LEU A 104 -4.62 6.69 -15.46
C LEU A 104 -4.73 5.30 -16.07
N SER A 105 -3.91 4.34 -15.59
CA SER A 105 -3.99 2.94 -16.04
C SER A 105 -5.30 2.29 -15.64
N LEU A 106 -5.81 2.57 -14.45
CA LEU A 106 -7.08 2.05 -13.94
C LEU A 106 -8.24 2.54 -14.81
N ASN A 107 -8.30 3.85 -15.06
CA ASN A 107 -9.35 4.44 -15.89
C ASN A 107 -9.22 4.03 -17.37
N GLY A 108 -7.98 3.88 -17.88
CA GLY A 108 -7.76 3.35 -19.21
C GLY A 108 -8.25 1.90 -19.38
N LEU A 109 -8.00 1.04 -18.40
CA LEU A 109 -8.51 -0.33 -18.40
C LEU A 109 -10.02 -0.39 -18.23
N HIS A 110 -10.61 0.54 -17.49
CA HIS A 110 -12.06 0.58 -17.28
C HIS A 110 -12.85 0.80 -18.58
N HIS A 111 -12.25 1.39 -19.62
CA HIS A 111 -12.88 1.46 -20.95
C HIS A 111 -13.11 0.08 -21.60
N PHE A 112 -12.31 -0.92 -21.23
CA PHE A 112 -12.38 -2.27 -21.77
C PHE A 112 -13.02 -3.26 -20.80
N ILE A 113 -12.88 -3.00 -19.50
CA ILE A 113 -13.33 -3.88 -18.42
C ILE A 113 -14.32 -3.10 -17.55
N PRO A 114 -15.63 -3.40 -17.60
CA PRO A 114 -16.68 -2.57 -16.99
C PRO A 114 -16.72 -2.63 -15.46
N SER A 115 -15.74 -3.23 -14.78
CA SER A 115 -15.66 -3.34 -13.33
C SER A 115 -14.29 -2.93 -12.81
N TYR A 116 -14.23 -1.96 -11.91
CA TYR A 116 -13.00 -1.50 -11.27
C TYR A 116 -12.29 -2.60 -10.47
N GLY A 117 -13.01 -3.55 -9.88
CA GLY A 117 -12.42 -4.70 -9.21
C GLY A 117 -11.58 -5.55 -10.16
N TRP A 118 -12.09 -5.85 -11.34
CA TRP A 118 -11.33 -6.55 -12.38
C TRP A 118 -10.18 -5.72 -12.94
N CYS A 119 -10.34 -4.39 -13.03
CA CYS A 119 -9.25 -3.48 -13.41
C CYS A 119 -8.10 -3.52 -12.41
N ILE A 120 -8.38 -3.54 -11.09
CA ILE A 120 -7.36 -3.69 -10.04
C ILE A 120 -6.61 -5.02 -10.21
N ILE A 121 -7.33 -6.11 -10.44
CA ILE A 121 -6.72 -7.43 -10.69
C ILE A 121 -5.84 -7.39 -11.95
N ALA A 122 -6.35 -6.85 -13.05
CA ALA A 122 -5.63 -6.77 -14.32
C ALA A 122 -4.34 -5.94 -14.20
N ILE A 123 -4.40 -4.75 -13.58
CA ILE A 123 -3.20 -3.93 -13.32
C ILE A 123 -2.19 -4.70 -12.46
N THR A 124 -2.67 -5.40 -11.43
CA THR A 124 -1.78 -6.20 -10.56
C THR A 124 -1.07 -7.29 -11.36
N VAL A 125 -1.78 -7.98 -12.25
CA VAL A 125 -1.20 -9.01 -13.14
C VAL A 125 -0.19 -8.39 -14.10
N ILE A 126 -0.51 -7.25 -14.73
CA ILE A 126 0.39 -6.55 -15.66
C ILE A 126 1.68 -6.14 -14.96
N ILE A 127 1.58 -5.49 -13.80
CA ILE A 127 2.75 -5.06 -13.02
C ILE A 127 3.59 -6.26 -12.61
N LYS A 128 2.96 -7.35 -12.15
CA LYS A 128 3.66 -8.58 -11.80
C LYS A 128 4.33 -9.25 -12.99
N GLY A 129 3.67 -9.24 -14.14
CA GLY A 129 4.25 -9.73 -15.39
C GLY A 129 5.49 -8.93 -15.80
N LEU A 130 5.43 -7.61 -15.71
CA LEU A 130 6.54 -6.72 -16.02
C LEU A 130 7.76 -6.97 -15.11
N PHE A 131 7.52 -7.14 -13.80
CA PHE A 131 8.59 -7.41 -12.83
C PHE A 131 8.92 -8.89 -12.65
N TRP A 132 8.29 -9.79 -13.44
CA TRP A 132 8.52 -11.24 -13.33
C TRP A 132 10.00 -11.64 -13.43
N PRO A 133 10.78 -11.20 -14.45
CA PRO A 133 12.17 -11.64 -14.57
C PRO A 133 13.00 -11.24 -13.35
N LEU A 134 12.75 -10.07 -12.79
CA LEU A 134 13.48 -9.55 -11.63
C LEU A 134 13.11 -10.31 -10.35
N THR A 135 11.82 -10.57 -10.14
CA THR A 135 11.34 -11.36 -8.99
C THR A 135 11.77 -12.84 -9.10
N ALA A 136 11.82 -13.41 -10.29
CA ALA A 136 12.32 -14.76 -10.52
C ALA A 136 13.83 -14.87 -10.20
N ALA A 137 14.64 -13.89 -10.61
CA ALA A 137 16.07 -13.82 -10.26
C ALA A 137 16.28 -13.74 -8.75
N SER A 138 15.49 -12.93 -8.06
CA SER A 138 15.50 -12.83 -6.58
C SER A 138 15.12 -14.15 -5.92
N THR A 139 14.05 -14.82 -6.38
CA THR A 139 13.62 -16.13 -5.84
C THR A 139 14.71 -17.22 -6.02
N ARG A 140 15.39 -17.24 -7.17
CA ARG A 140 16.54 -18.15 -7.40
C ARG A 140 17.68 -17.86 -6.44
N SER A 141 18.01 -16.59 -6.21
CA SER A 141 19.05 -16.20 -5.26
C SER A 141 18.68 -16.60 -3.82
N MET A 142 17.41 -16.42 -3.42
CA MET A 142 16.93 -16.88 -2.11
C MET A 142 17.02 -18.41 -1.97
N LYS A 143 16.75 -19.18 -3.03
CA LYS A 143 16.91 -20.65 -3.02
C LYS A 143 18.37 -21.04 -2.79
N ARG A 144 19.33 -20.38 -3.49
CA ARG A 144 20.76 -20.59 -3.27
C ARG A 144 21.17 -20.23 -1.84
N MET A 145 20.65 -19.13 -1.31
CA MET A 145 20.86 -18.74 0.09
C MET A 145 20.39 -19.86 1.04
N GLN A 146 19.22 -20.46 0.77
CA GLN A 146 18.70 -21.58 1.55
C GLN A 146 19.62 -22.81 1.51
N ALA A 147 20.21 -23.13 0.34
CA ALA A 147 21.12 -24.26 0.19
C ALA A 147 22.41 -24.10 1.01
N ILE A 148 22.91 -22.87 1.20
CA ILE A 148 24.12 -22.60 2.00
C ILE A 148 23.85 -22.36 3.48
N GLN A 149 22.59 -22.41 3.94
CA GLN A 149 22.24 -22.22 5.35
C GLN A 149 23.03 -23.10 6.33
N PRO A 150 23.24 -24.42 6.10
CA PRO A 150 24.04 -25.24 7.01
C PRO A 150 25.49 -24.76 7.12
N GLN A 151 26.11 -24.28 6.02
CA GLN A 151 27.46 -23.70 6.05
C GLN A 151 27.49 -22.40 6.88
N LEU A 152 26.49 -21.55 6.73
CA LEU A 152 26.36 -20.31 7.49
C LEU A 152 26.12 -20.57 8.98
N ALA A 153 25.34 -21.60 9.32
CA ALA A 153 25.13 -22.03 10.71
C ALA A 153 26.44 -22.51 11.36
N ALA A 154 27.23 -23.31 10.65
CA ALA A 154 28.53 -23.76 11.12
C ALA A 154 29.52 -22.60 11.33
N VAL A 155 29.52 -21.60 10.44
CA VAL A 155 30.33 -20.39 10.60
C VAL A 155 29.90 -19.60 11.81
N LYS A 156 28.58 -19.44 12.04
CA LYS A 156 28.02 -18.74 13.19
C LYS A 156 28.42 -19.40 14.52
N GLU A 157 28.39 -20.72 14.56
CA GLU A 157 28.78 -21.48 15.76
C GLU A 157 30.29 -21.36 16.03
N LYS A 158 31.09 -21.48 14.97
CA LYS A 158 32.56 -21.41 15.07
C LYS A 158 33.12 -20.05 15.51
N TYR A 159 32.49 -18.97 15.06
CA TYR A 159 32.93 -17.59 15.30
C TYR A 159 32.01 -16.79 16.19
N LYS A 160 31.24 -17.47 17.07
CA LYS A 160 30.24 -16.87 17.95
C LYS A 160 30.79 -15.72 18.80
N ASP A 161 32.04 -15.89 19.28
CA ASP A 161 32.68 -14.92 20.19
C ASP A 161 33.45 -13.81 19.45
N ASN A 162 33.49 -13.82 18.12
CA ASN A 162 34.19 -12.82 17.33
C ASN A 162 33.32 -12.27 16.19
N PRO A 163 32.54 -11.21 16.43
CA PRO A 163 31.61 -10.64 15.44
C PRO A 163 32.29 -10.21 14.13
N SER A 164 33.53 -9.69 14.21
CA SER A 164 34.24 -9.23 13.02
C SER A 164 34.59 -10.40 12.10
N LYS A 165 35.17 -11.48 12.66
CA LYS A 165 35.47 -12.71 11.90
C LYS A 165 34.19 -13.40 11.41
N LEU A 166 33.13 -13.37 12.20
CA LEU A 166 31.84 -13.92 11.80
C LEU A 166 31.33 -13.24 10.53
N ASN A 167 31.33 -11.91 10.48
CA ASN A 167 30.90 -11.15 9.32
C ASN A 167 31.80 -11.43 8.10
N GLU A 168 33.10 -11.42 8.27
CA GLU A 168 34.08 -11.72 7.20
C GLU A 168 33.83 -13.10 6.58
N GLN A 169 33.78 -14.14 7.41
CA GLN A 169 33.61 -15.53 6.94
C GLN A 169 32.23 -15.76 6.34
N THR A 170 31.21 -15.09 6.86
CA THR A 170 29.87 -15.07 6.31
C THR A 170 29.84 -14.51 4.89
N LEU A 171 30.43 -13.32 4.70
CA LEU A 171 30.52 -12.70 3.37
C LEU A 171 31.34 -13.56 2.41
N LYS A 172 32.41 -14.20 2.91
CA LYS A 172 33.22 -15.14 2.12
C LYS A 172 32.39 -16.33 1.63
N VAL A 173 31.67 -17.01 2.52
CA VAL A 173 30.77 -18.13 2.15
C VAL A 173 29.74 -17.70 1.13
N MET A 174 29.12 -16.53 1.30
CA MET A 174 28.15 -16.00 0.34
C MET A 174 28.79 -15.72 -1.02
N LYS A 175 29.98 -15.12 -1.04
CA LYS A 175 30.72 -14.78 -2.26
C LYS A 175 31.16 -16.06 -3.00
N ASP A 176 31.68 -17.03 -2.29
CA ASP A 176 32.16 -18.31 -2.86
C ASP A 176 31.00 -19.10 -3.50
N ASN A 177 29.81 -19.00 -2.94
CA ASN A 177 28.58 -19.62 -3.47
C ASN A 177 27.81 -18.71 -4.43
N LYS A 178 28.34 -17.54 -4.82
CA LYS A 178 27.69 -16.55 -5.73
C LYS A 178 26.30 -16.14 -5.27
N VAL A 179 26.09 -15.98 -3.97
CA VAL A 179 24.83 -15.57 -3.36
C VAL A 179 24.92 -14.10 -2.94
N ASN A 180 23.96 -13.30 -3.43
CA ASN A 180 23.85 -11.89 -3.03
C ASN A 180 22.89 -11.76 -1.85
N PRO A 181 23.34 -11.26 -0.67
CA PRO A 181 22.47 -11.06 0.49
C PRO A 181 21.33 -10.06 0.24
N ALA A 182 21.55 -9.06 -0.63
CA ALA A 182 20.53 -8.07 -0.96
C ALA A 182 19.40 -8.62 -1.84
N ALA A 183 19.57 -9.77 -2.49
CA ALA A 183 18.56 -10.35 -3.35
C ALA A 183 17.27 -10.73 -2.60
N GLY A 184 17.36 -11.01 -1.30
CA GLY A 184 16.20 -11.34 -0.45
C GLY A 184 15.26 -10.17 -0.21
N CYS A 185 15.76 -8.95 -0.13
CA CYS A 185 14.95 -7.75 0.09
C CYS A 185 14.50 -7.07 -1.22
N LEU A 186 15.07 -7.45 -2.36
CA LEU A 186 14.80 -6.83 -3.67
C LEU A 186 13.30 -6.84 -4.05
N PRO A 187 12.54 -7.94 -3.88
CA PRO A 187 11.11 -7.93 -4.16
C PRO A 187 10.35 -6.90 -3.34
N MET A 188 10.72 -6.72 -2.07
CA MET A 188 10.09 -5.73 -1.18
C MET A 188 10.39 -4.30 -1.64
N LEU A 189 11.63 -4.01 -2.04
CA LEU A 189 12.02 -2.69 -2.53
C LEU A 189 11.28 -2.29 -3.80
N ILE A 190 11.05 -3.23 -4.73
CA ILE A 190 10.30 -2.99 -5.96
C ILE A 190 8.81 -2.82 -5.66
N GLN A 191 8.31 -3.62 -4.73
CA GLN A 191 6.90 -3.62 -4.35
C GLN A 191 6.49 -2.34 -3.63
N PHE A 192 7.40 -1.73 -2.86
CA PHE A 192 7.10 -0.59 -1.99
C PHE A 192 6.57 0.63 -2.77
N PRO A 193 7.20 1.11 -3.87
CA PRO A 193 6.65 2.21 -4.67
C PRO A 193 5.27 1.90 -5.25
N VAL A 194 5.05 0.67 -5.71
CA VAL A 194 3.76 0.23 -6.25
C VAL A 194 2.69 0.23 -5.17
N PHE A 195 3.01 -0.32 -3.99
CA PHE A 195 2.09 -0.33 -2.86
C PHE A 195 1.72 1.08 -2.41
N ILE A 196 2.71 1.95 -2.24
CA ILE A 196 2.50 3.35 -1.85
C ILE A 196 1.65 4.07 -2.91
N GLY A 197 1.94 3.85 -4.20
CA GLY A 197 1.14 4.39 -5.29
C GLY A 197 -0.32 3.94 -5.23
N PHE A 198 -0.58 2.64 -5.05
CA PHE A 198 -1.94 2.12 -4.85
C PHE A 198 -2.62 2.70 -3.62
N PHE A 199 -1.90 2.78 -2.49
CA PHE A 199 -2.43 3.33 -1.25
C PHE A 199 -2.93 4.77 -1.43
N PHE A 200 -2.10 5.64 -2.02
CA PHE A 200 -2.48 7.03 -2.27
C PHE A 200 -3.57 7.13 -3.34
N MET A 201 -3.48 6.39 -4.42
CA MET A 201 -4.47 6.37 -5.48
C MET A 201 -5.84 5.95 -4.94
N LEU A 202 -5.94 4.80 -4.25
CA LEU A 202 -7.21 4.30 -3.72
C LEU A 202 -7.80 5.19 -2.62
N ARG A 203 -6.96 5.91 -1.87
CA ARG A 203 -7.41 6.89 -0.89
C ARG A 203 -8.04 8.12 -1.56
N THR A 204 -7.55 8.50 -2.73
CA THR A 204 -7.93 9.76 -3.41
C THR A 204 -8.95 9.53 -4.50
N ALA A 205 -8.88 8.40 -5.24
CA ALA A 205 -9.75 8.07 -6.35
C ALA A 205 -11.24 8.05 -5.93
N ILE A 206 -12.04 8.90 -6.58
CA ILE A 206 -13.50 8.95 -6.39
C ILE A 206 -14.19 7.84 -7.18
N GLU A 207 -13.54 7.35 -8.22
CA GLU A 207 -14.02 6.40 -9.21
C GLU A 207 -14.39 5.05 -8.58
N LEU A 208 -13.77 4.70 -7.47
CA LEU A 208 -14.04 3.44 -6.76
C LEU A 208 -15.22 3.52 -5.78
N ARG A 209 -15.78 4.73 -5.60
CA ARG A 209 -16.85 4.94 -4.63
C ARG A 209 -18.18 4.46 -5.17
N GLY A 210 -18.81 3.55 -4.42
CA GLY A 210 -20.08 2.92 -4.82
C GLY A 210 -19.90 1.81 -5.85
N GLU A 211 -18.65 1.53 -6.27
CA GLU A 211 -18.36 0.42 -7.16
C GLU A 211 -18.33 -0.89 -6.40
N SER A 212 -19.15 -1.83 -6.79
CA SER A 212 -19.23 -3.15 -6.17
C SER A 212 -18.31 -4.17 -6.85
N PHE A 213 -17.79 -5.09 -6.08
CA PHE A 213 -17.03 -6.22 -6.60
C PHE A 213 -17.21 -7.47 -5.72
N LEU A 214 -17.72 -8.54 -6.30
CA LEU A 214 -18.09 -9.78 -5.59
C LEU A 214 -19.03 -9.46 -4.42
N TRP A 215 -18.60 -9.70 -3.19
CA TRP A 215 -19.37 -9.40 -1.97
C TRP A 215 -19.12 -7.99 -1.40
N ALA A 216 -18.11 -7.27 -1.90
CA ALA A 216 -17.82 -5.91 -1.47
C ALA A 216 -18.76 -4.91 -2.19
N TRP A 217 -19.58 -4.20 -1.43
CA TRP A 217 -20.55 -3.24 -1.97
C TRP A 217 -19.93 -1.94 -2.46
N ASP A 218 -18.78 -1.58 -1.92
CA ASP A 218 -18.07 -0.34 -2.25
C ASP A 218 -16.57 -0.57 -2.12
N LEU A 219 -15.83 -0.56 -3.23
CA LEU A 219 -14.39 -0.73 -3.26
C LEU A 219 -13.61 0.35 -2.51
N SER A 220 -14.24 1.50 -2.22
CA SER A 220 -13.63 2.57 -1.42
C SER A 220 -13.81 2.38 0.09
N GLN A 221 -14.60 1.41 0.54
CA GLN A 221 -14.91 1.08 1.93
C GLN A 221 -14.42 -0.32 2.30
N PRO A 222 -14.33 -0.67 3.59
CA PRO A 222 -14.13 -2.05 4.01
C PRO A 222 -15.26 -2.96 3.52
N ASP A 223 -14.94 -4.22 3.23
CA ASP A 223 -15.90 -5.25 2.76
C ASP A 223 -16.67 -5.93 3.90
N THR A 224 -17.22 -5.13 4.81
CA THR A 224 -17.91 -5.60 6.01
C THR A 224 -19.13 -6.45 5.65
N LEU A 225 -19.11 -7.73 6.01
CA LEU A 225 -20.25 -8.64 5.83
C LEU A 225 -21.32 -8.42 6.91
N PHE A 226 -20.89 -8.34 8.16
CA PHE A 226 -21.74 -8.05 9.31
C PHE A 226 -20.90 -7.46 10.46
N VAL A 227 -21.57 -6.87 11.44
CA VAL A 227 -20.94 -6.26 12.62
C VAL A 227 -21.40 -6.98 13.87
N ILE A 228 -20.45 -7.37 14.73
CA ILE A 228 -20.76 -7.94 16.05
C ILE A 228 -20.84 -6.79 17.05
N PRO A 229 -22.03 -6.47 17.58
CA PRO A 229 -22.21 -5.36 18.52
C PRO A 229 -21.46 -5.62 19.83
N GLY A 230 -21.06 -4.56 20.52
CA GLY A 230 -20.38 -4.64 21.83
C GLY A 230 -18.86 -4.93 21.76
N LEU A 231 -18.31 -5.35 20.64
CA LEU A 231 -16.89 -5.66 20.49
C LEU A 231 -16.08 -4.53 19.81
N GLY A 232 -16.58 -3.30 19.85
CA GLY A 232 -15.90 -2.14 19.24
C GLY A 232 -14.63 -1.69 19.95
N PHE A 233 -14.31 -2.24 21.12
CA PHE A 233 -13.12 -1.91 21.90
C PHE A 233 -11.83 -2.61 21.42
N PHE A 234 -11.92 -3.59 20.54
CA PHE A 234 -10.74 -4.26 20.01
C PHE A 234 -9.86 -3.32 19.20
N PRO A 235 -8.58 -3.15 19.57
CA PRO A 235 -7.67 -2.25 18.85
C PRO A 235 -7.50 -2.71 17.39
N PHE A 236 -7.52 -1.76 16.45
CA PHE A 236 -7.40 -1.94 14.99
C PHE A 236 -8.55 -2.70 14.30
N LEU A 237 -9.26 -3.57 14.99
CA LEU A 237 -10.35 -4.38 14.44
C LEU A 237 -11.71 -3.75 14.70
N GLY A 238 -11.95 -3.32 15.93
CA GLY A 238 -13.22 -2.74 16.35
C GLY A 238 -13.41 -1.29 15.91
N VAL A 239 -14.65 -0.91 15.71
CA VAL A 239 -15.04 0.48 15.48
C VAL A 239 -15.83 0.96 16.70
N ALA A 240 -15.29 1.97 17.39
CA ALA A 240 -15.89 2.50 18.62
C ALA A 240 -17.34 2.98 18.36
N GLY A 241 -18.27 2.55 19.21
CA GLY A 241 -19.70 2.88 19.09
C GLY A 241 -20.47 2.04 18.05
N VAL A 242 -19.77 1.23 17.24
CA VAL A 242 -20.41 0.39 16.20
C VAL A 242 -20.30 -1.09 16.55
N GLY A 243 -19.09 -1.59 16.80
CA GLY A 243 -18.82 -3.00 17.09
C GLY A 243 -17.58 -3.51 16.35
N LEU A 244 -17.48 -4.85 16.22
CA LEU A 244 -16.44 -5.53 15.48
C LEU A 244 -16.96 -5.88 14.07
N PRO A 245 -16.54 -5.17 13.01
CA PRO A 245 -16.88 -5.53 11.64
C PRO A 245 -16.14 -6.80 11.23
N ILE A 246 -16.82 -7.68 10.53
CA ILE A 246 -16.19 -8.87 9.92
C ILE A 246 -15.94 -8.58 8.45
N ASN A 247 -14.67 -8.34 8.13
CA ASN A 247 -14.16 -7.98 6.80
C ASN A 247 -13.44 -9.19 6.20
N LEU A 248 -13.96 -9.74 5.09
CA LEU A 248 -13.45 -11.00 4.53
C LEU A 248 -12.14 -10.81 3.76
N LEU A 249 -12.00 -9.75 2.96
CA LEU A 249 -10.78 -9.49 2.17
C LEU A 249 -9.53 -9.33 3.04
N PRO A 250 -9.53 -8.56 4.15
CA PRO A 250 -8.39 -8.51 5.04
C PRO A 250 -8.02 -9.86 5.64
N LEU A 251 -9.01 -10.71 5.95
CA LEU A 251 -8.76 -12.06 6.45
C LEU A 251 -8.09 -12.94 5.37
N LEU A 252 -8.60 -12.90 4.14
CA LEU A 252 -7.96 -13.58 3.00
C LEU A 252 -6.56 -13.05 2.72
N MET A 253 -6.38 -11.73 2.81
CA MET A 253 -5.07 -11.08 2.70
C MET A 253 -4.10 -11.61 3.78
N GLY A 254 -4.55 -11.72 5.02
CA GLY A 254 -3.77 -12.25 6.13
C GLY A 254 -3.37 -13.71 5.91
N CYS A 255 -4.31 -14.57 5.55
CA CYS A 255 -4.07 -15.98 5.26
C CYS A 255 -3.06 -16.15 4.11
N THR A 256 -3.24 -15.42 3.00
CA THR A 256 -2.32 -15.47 1.85
C THR A 256 -0.95 -14.92 2.18
N SER A 257 -0.86 -13.88 3.02
CA SER A 257 0.41 -13.30 3.48
C SER A 257 1.18 -14.25 4.40
N LEU A 258 0.50 -14.91 5.34
CA LEU A 258 1.08 -15.93 6.22
C LEU A 258 1.56 -17.14 5.41
N TYR A 259 0.76 -17.59 4.44
CA TYR A 259 1.17 -18.66 3.55
C TYR A 259 2.41 -18.28 2.73
N LEU A 260 2.46 -17.06 2.17
CA LEU A 260 3.63 -16.56 1.45
C LEU A 260 4.85 -16.48 2.37
N ALA A 261 4.70 -16.01 3.61
CA ALA A 261 5.78 -15.95 4.59
C ALA A 261 6.34 -17.34 4.91
N SER A 262 5.49 -18.38 4.96
CA SER A 262 5.93 -19.77 5.17
C SER A 262 6.77 -20.32 4.00
N LEU A 263 6.57 -19.82 2.79
CA LEU A 263 7.35 -20.20 1.60
C LEU A 263 8.69 -19.45 1.51
N THR A 264 8.88 -18.37 2.27
CA THR A 264 10.06 -17.51 2.21
C THR A 264 11.08 -17.94 3.26
N PRO A 265 12.29 -18.41 2.87
CA PRO A 265 13.30 -18.83 3.83
C PRO A 265 13.85 -17.62 4.61
N MET A 266 14.01 -17.78 5.91
CA MET A 266 14.67 -16.80 6.76
C MET A 266 16.16 -17.08 6.83
N SER A 267 16.98 -16.03 6.86
CA SER A 267 18.43 -16.19 7.05
C SER A 267 18.73 -16.56 8.51
N PRO A 268 19.53 -17.60 8.78
CA PRO A 268 19.93 -17.98 10.14
C PRO A 268 20.82 -16.93 10.83
N GLN A 269 21.33 -15.98 10.08
CA GLN A 269 22.17 -14.88 10.59
C GLN A 269 21.36 -13.74 11.20
N MET A 270 20.05 -13.67 10.89
CA MET A 270 19.19 -12.67 11.51
C MET A 270 19.11 -12.89 13.02
N ASP A 271 19.13 -11.81 13.76
CA ASP A 271 18.83 -11.82 15.18
C ASP A 271 17.48 -12.53 15.42
N PRO A 272 17.34 -13.35 16.47
CA PRO A 272 16.07 -13.98 16.83
C PRO A 272 14.90 -13.01 16.94
N ALA A 273 15.14 -11.78 17.41
CA ALA A 273 14.13 -10.73 17.47
C ALA A 273 13.69 -10.29 16.07
N GLN A 274 14.64 -10.12 15.14
CA GLN A 274 14.37 -9.75 13.76
C GLN A 274 13.62 -10.86 13.01
N GLN A 275 13.97 -12.14 13.26
CA GLN A 275 13.24 -13.29 12.69
C GLN A 275 11.79 -13.31 13.16
N LYS A 276 11.54 -13.10 14.47
CA LYS A 276 10.19 -12.99 15.02
C LYS A 276 9.43 -11.83 14.40
N MET A 277 10.03 -10.66 14.30
CA MET A 277 9.43 -9.49 13.67
C MET A 277 9.00 -9.79 12.24
N MET A 278 9.86 -10.37 11.40
CA MET A 278 9.53 -10.74 10.02
C MET A 278 8.41 -11.78 9.93
N LYS A 279 8.39 -12.76 10.85
CA LYS A 279 7.35 -13.79 10.91
C LYS A 279 5.97 -13.21 11.24
N TYR A 280 5.90 -12.23 12.15
CA TYR A 280 4.64 -11.63 12.59
C TYR A 280 4.24 -10.37 11.82
N MET A 281 5.12 -9.84 10.98
CA MET A 281 4.82 -8.67 10.12
C MET A 281 3.54 -8.84 9.30
N PRO A 282 3.24 -9.99 8.65
CA PRO A 282 1.99 -10.16 7.92
C PRO A 282 0.75 -10.02 8.81
N VAL A 283 0.81 -10.49 10.05
CA VAL A 283 -0.28 -10.34 11.01
C VAL A 283 -0.48 -8.87 11.35
N PHE A 284 0.61 -8.16 11.64
CA PHE A 284 0.57 -6.72 11.92
C PHE A 284 -0.06 -5.93 10.76
N PHE A 285 0.37 -6.19 9.51
CA PHE A 285 -0.22 -5.55 8.34
C PHE A 285 -1.69 -5.88 8.15
N THR A 286 -2.10 -7.11 8.42
CA THR A 286 -3.51 -7.51 8.37
C THR A 286 -4.35 -6.73 9.37
N LEU A 287 -3.87 -6.60 10.62
CA LEU A 287 -4.55 -5.82 11.64
C LEU A 287 -4.61 -4.32 11.28
N PHE A 288 -3.49 -3.78 10.79
CA PHE A 288 -3.39 -2.38 10.39
C PHE A 288 -4.32 -2.03 9.23
N LEU A 289 -4.43 -2.92 8.23
CA LEU A 289 -5.25 -2.71 7.03
C LEU A 289 -6.68 -3.26 7.17
N TYR A 290 -7.06 -3.77 8.34
CA TYR A 290 -8.34 -4.46 8.54
C TYR A 290 -9.55 -3.62 8.18
N ASN A 291 -9.54 -2.36 8.55
CA ASN A 291 -10.64 -1.40 8.31
C ASN A 291 -10.34 -0.45 7.13
N TYR A 292 -9.42 -0.81 6.24
CA TYR A 292 -9.14 -0.05 5.03
C TYR A 292 -10.07 -0.46 3.87
N SER A 293 -9.97 0.29 2.76
CA SER A 293 -10.79 0.03 1.57
C SER A 293 -10.61 -1.38 1.02
N SER A 294 -11.70 -1.98 0.60
CA SER A 294 -11.73 -3.32 -0.02
C SER A 294 -10.90 -3.37 -1.31
N GLY A 295 -10.82 -2.27 -2.06
CA GLY A 295 -9.93 -2.18 -3.23
C GLY A 295 -8.45 -2.37 -2.89
N LEU A 296 -7.98 -1.82 -1.76
CA LEU A 296 -6.59 -1.99 -1.32
C LEU A 296 -6.30 -3.43 -0.85
N THR A 297 -7.20 -3.99 -0.06
CA THR A 297 -7.07 -5.36 0.44
C THR A 297 -7.24 -6.39 -0.68
N LEU A 298 -8.08 -6.11 -1.69
CA LEU A 298 -8.18 -6.89 -2.93
C LEU A 298 -6.85 -6.90 -3.69
N TYR A 299 -6.29 -5.69 -3.96
CA TYR A 299 -4.97 -5.58 -4.60
C TYR A 299 -3.92 -6.42 -3.86
N TRP A 300 -3.83 -6.29 -2.54
CA TRP A 300 -2.83 -7.03 -1.75
C TRP A 300 -3.06 -8.54 -1.75
N THR A 301 -4.30 -8.98 -1.67
CA THR A 301 -4.66 -10.42 -1.74
C THR A 301 -4.25 -11.02 -3.08
N VAL A 302 -4.61 -10.37 -4.18
CA VAL A 302 -4.23 -10.81 -5.54
C VAL A 302 -2.71 -10.81 -5.72
N GLN A 303 -2.06 -9.76 -5.23
CA GLN A 303 -0.61 -9.62 -5.21
C GLN A 303 0.07 -10.80 -4.51
N ASN A 304 -0.43 -11.23 -3.33
CA ASN A 304 0.08 -12.38 -2.60
C ASN A 304 -0.13 -13.68 -3.39
N LEU A 305 -1.33 -13.89 -3.94
CA LEU A 305 -1.65 -15.09 -4.72
C LEU A 305 -0.72 -15.23 -5.94
N ILE A 306 -0.51 -14.16 -6.69
CA ILE A 306 0.41 -14.16 -7.83
C ILE A 306 1.84 -14.43 -7.36
N THR A 307 2.27 -13.85 -6.24
CA THR A 307 3.63 -14.07 -5.70
C THR A 307 3.81 -15.51 -5.24
N VAL A 308 2.81 -16.13 -4.61
CA VAL A 308 2.81 -17.56 -4.27
C VAL A 308 2.98 -18.41 -5.52
N MET A 309 2.18 -18.13 -6.57
CA MET A 309 2.27 -18.83 -7.85
C MET A 309 3.66 -18.67 -8.48
N GLN A 310 4.17 -17.44 -8.55
CA GLN A 310 5.52 -17.15 -9.08
C GLN A 310 6.61 -17.91 -8.32
N THR A 311 6.53 -17.91 -6.98
CA THR A 311 7.52 -18.57 -6.13
C THR A 311 7.51 -20.08 -6.37
N LYS A 312 6.33 -20.70 -6.46
CA LYS A 312 6.20 -22.13 -6.74
C LYS A 312 6.74 -22.48 -8.14
N LEU A 313 6.32 -21.74 -9.18
CA LEU A 313 6.78 -21.98 -10.55
C LEU A 313 8.30 -21.80 -10.68
N THR A 314 8.87 -20.78 -10.06
CA THR A 314 10.31 -20.55 -10.11
C THR A 314 11.08 -21.64 -9.35
N LYS A 315 10.58 -22.13 -8.22
CA LYS A 315 11.17 -23.26 -7.49
C LYS A 315 11.15 -24.53 -8.32
N MET A 316 10.01 -24.88 -8.93
CA MET A 316 9.88 -26.07 -9.79
C MET A 316 10.84 -26.03 -10.97
N ASN A 317 10.98 -24.89 -11.64
CA ASN A 317 11.89 -24.74 -12.78
C ASN A 317 13.37 -24.79 -12.35
N ALA A 318 13.72 -24.28 -11.18
CA ALA A 318 15.07 -24.37 -10.65
C ALA A 318 15.45 -25.80 -10.25
N ASP A 319 14.50 -26.60 -9.73
CA ASP A 319 14.74 -28.03 -9.44
C ASP A 319 14.99 -28.87 -10.70
N LYS A 320 14.43 -28.46 -11.85
CA LYS A 320 14.67 -29.10 -13.13
C LYS A 320 16.00 -28.72 -13.80
N GLN A 321 16.57 -27.56 -13.47
CA GLN A 321 17.75 -26.98 -14.11
C GLN A 321 19.06 -27.15 -13.32
N GLU A 322 19.01 -27.36 -12.01
CA GLU A 322 20.21 -27.64 -11.22
C GLU A 322 20.34 -29.15 -10.97
N PRO A 323 21.33 -29.83 -11.59
CA PRO A 323 21.78 -31.11 -11.06
C PRO A 323 22.23 -30.83 -9.62
N ALA A 324 21.86 -31.73 -8.71
CA ALA A 324 22.14 -31.63 -7.28
C ALA A 324 23.51 -30.98 -7.05
N VAL A 325 23.51 -29.80 -6.37
CA VAL A 325 24.75 -29.20 -5.91
C VAL A 325 25.44 -30.30 -5.10
N SER A 326 26.49 -30.88 -5.64
CA SER A 326 27.29 -31.91 -5.00
C SER A 326 27.65 -31.35 -3.62
N ALA A 327 27.27 -32.05 -2.58
CA ALA A 327 27.72 -31.77 -1.24
C ALA A 327 29.24 -31.65 -1.32
N GLY A 328 29.74 -30.42 -1.35
CA GLY A 328 31.15 -30.13 -1.43
C GLY A 328 31.84 -30.87 -0.28
N PRO A 329 33.03 -31.38 -0.48
CA PRO A 329 33.61 -32.43 0.33
C PRO A 329 33.73 -31.98 1.78
N THR A 330 32.99 -32.63 2.64
CA THR A 330 33.20 -32.67 4.11
C THR A 330 34.61 -33.18 4.48
N SER A 331 35.46 -33.46 3.46
CA SER A 331 36.80 -34.04 3.59
C SER A 331 37.90 -33.05 3.98
N LEU A 332 37.67 -31.74 3.95
CA LEU A 332 38.70 -30.76 4.33
C LEU A 332 38.77 -30.47 5.83
N LEU A 333 37.80 -30.91 6.62
CA LEU A 333 37.82 -30.77 8.09
C LEU A 333 38.44 -31.93 8.83
N LYS A 334 38.79 -33.06 8.16
CA LYS A 334 39.44 -34.22 8.78
C LYS A 334 40.98 -34.29 8.63
N ARG A 335 41.60 -33.25 8.11
CA ARG A 335 43.09 -33.26 7.89
C ARG A 335 43.83 -32.20 8.71
N LYS A 336 43.46 -31.94 9.95
CA LYS A 336 44.32 -31.33 10.98
C LYS A 336 43.74 -31.67 12.36
N LEU A 337 43.96 -32.86 12.80
CA LEU A 337 44.17 -33.32 14.18
C LEU A 337 45.52 -34.02 14.21
#